data_ddb7fea060acc632c56344596ec10ac6
#
_entry.id   ddb7fea060acc632c56344596ec10ac6
#
_cell.length_a   1.000
_cell.length_b   1.000
_cell.length_c   1.000
_cell.angle_alpha   90.00
_cell.angle_beta   90.00
_cell.angle_gamma   90.00
#
_symmetry.space_group_name_H-M   'P 1'
#
loop_
_entity.id
_entity.type
_entity.pdbx_description
1 polymer ?
#
loop_
_entity_poly.entity_id
_entity_poly.type
_entity_poly.pdbx_seq_one_letter_code
_entity_poly.pdbx_strand_id
1 'polypeptide(L)'
;VAPIDFPRIVKFKPRKSHDLPPIPSKDKIGHHYSDFLEILHSGDYHYWLEMDTVIGRIGGKVLLTFNVSSCNFIFAQLLDNKSTAQVVEHLNRIKLDLLKNKLSFSSLFPIMLTDNGGEFADISSIESDDENHCHLFFCEPNRPDQKARIEKNHTLIRDYFPKGTSFDEYTQE
;
A
#
# COMPACT_ATOMS: atom_id res chain seq x y z
N VAL A 1 2.43 -0.04 38.56
CA VAL A 1 2.14 0.60 37.25
C VAL A 1 0.84 0.01 36.76
N ALA A 2 -0.20 0.83 36.59
CA ALA A 2 -1.49 0.36 36.08
C ALA A 2 -1.43 0.15 34.56
N PRO A 3 -2.22 -0.79 33.99
CA PRO A 3 -2.23 -1.01 32.52
C PRO A 3 -2.56 0.25 31.71
N ILE A 4 -3.22 1.23 32.32
CA ILE A 4 -3.57 2.51 31.71
C ILE A 4 -2.35 3.40 31.41
N ASP A 5 -1.21 3.15 32.09
CA ASP A 5 0.01 3.92 31.93
C ASP A 5 0.80 3.53 30.66
N PHE A 6 0.37 2.49 29.96
CA PHE A 6 0.98 2.09 28.69
C PHE A 6 0.30 2.78 27.52
N PRO A 7 1.05 3.43 26.60
CA PRO A 7 0.50 4.15 25.47
C PRO A 7 -0.26 3.26 24.48
N ARG A 8 -0.09 1.93 24.57
CA ARG A 8 -0.72 0.94 23.68
C ARG A 8 -1.57 -0.06 24.46
N ILE A 9 -2.69 0.39 25.03
CA ILE A 9 -3.68 -0.52 25.58
C ILE A 9 -4.51 -1.10 24.42
N VAL A 10 -4.38 -2.39 24.20
CA VAL A 10 -5.22 -3.10 23.19
C VAL A 10 -6.64 -3.20 23.74
N LYS A 11 -7.52 -2.31 23.28
CA LYS A 11 -8.97 -2.47 23.48
C LYS A 11 -9.46 -3.48 22.44
N PHE A 12 -9.76 -4.70 22.87
CA PHE A 12 -10.45 -5.68 22.04
C PHE A 12 -11.85 -5.17 21.71
N LYS A 13 -12.06 -4.70 20.47
CA LYS A 13 -13.38 -4.54 19.91
C LYS A 13 -13.74 -5.84 19.19
N PRO A 14 -14.91 -6.45 19.43
CA PRO A 14 -15.34 -7.59 18.63
C PRO A 14 -15.36 -7.15 17.15
N ARG A 15 -14.68 -7.92 16.28
CA ARG A 15 -14.72 -7.68 14.84
C ARG A 15 -16.16 -7.86 14.38
N LYS A 16 -16.71 -6.87 13.68
CA LYS A 16 -17.93 -7.09 12.90
C LYS A 16 -17.59 -8.10 11.81
N SER A 17 -18.25 -9.25 11.81
CA SER A 17 -18.16 -10.18 10.70
C SER A 17 -18.75 -9.49 9.46
N HIS A 18 -17.95 -9.37 8.40
CA HIS A 18 -18.49 -9.02 7.09
C HIS A 18 -19.00 -10.34 6.49
N ASP A 19 -20.30 -10.49 6.35
CA ASP A 19 -20.97 -11.74 6.00
C ASP A 19 -20.80 -12.18 4.54
N LEU A 20 -20.06 -11.45 3.72
CA LEU A 20 -19.80 -11.83 2.34
C LEU A 20 -18.32 -11.62 1.98
N PRO A 21 -17.66 -12.63 1.39
CA PRO A 21 -16.35 -12.42 0.79
C PRO A 21 -16.48 -11.41 -0.36
N PRO A 22 -15.52 -10.51 -0.56
CA PRO A 22 -15.50 -9.61 -1.69
C PRO A 22 -15.52 -10.44 -2.98
N ILE A 23 -16.40 -10.08 -3.91
CA ILE A 23 -16.51 -10.75 -5.22
C ILE A 23 -15.17 -10.57 -5.95
N PRO A 24 -14.49 -11.64 -6.39
CA PRO A 24 -13.29 -11.50 -7.19
C PRO A 24 -13.61 -10.71 -8.46
N SER A 25 -12.97 -9.58 -8.65
CA SER A 25 -13.04 -8.87 -9.92
C SER A 25 -12.39 -9.73 -11.01
N LYS A 26 -12.99 -9.81 -12.20
CA LYS A 26 -12.38 -10.48 -13.35
C LYS A 26 -11.01 -9.89 -13.71
N ASP A 27 -10.80 -8.63 -13.35
CA ASP A 27 -9.57 -7.89 -13.61
C ASP A 27 -8.41 -8.29 -12.70
N LYS A 28 -8.67 -9.13 -11.67
CA LYS A 28 -7.65 -9.62 -10.71
C LYS A 28 -7.13 -11.03 -11.02
N ILE A 29 -7.50 -11.60 -12.16
CA ILE A 29 -6.97 -12.91 -12.58
C ILE A 29 -5.47 -12.77 -12.84
N GLY A 30 -4.64 -13.61 -12.19
CA GLY A 30 -3.19 -13.53 -12.25
C GLY A 30 -2.55 -12.52 -11.30
N HIS A 31 -3.36 -11.87 -10.43
CA HIS A 31 -2.91 -10.86 -9.46
C HIS A 31 -3.23 -11.25 -8.00
N HIS A 32 -3.54 -12.52 -7.77
CA HIS A 32 -3.83 -13.02 -6.42
C HIS A 32 -2.55 -13.20 -5.59
N TYR A 33 -2.71 -13.31 -4.29
CA TYR A 33 -1.59 -13.59 -3.39
C TYR A 33 -0.91 -14.93 -3.68
N SER A 34 -1.64 -15.93 -4.20
CA SER A 34 -1.07 -17.19 -4.69
C SER A 34 -0.09 -16.97 -5.83
N ASP A 35 -0.46 -16.12 -6.80
CA ASP A 35 0.38 -15.80 -7.97
C ASP A 35 1.65 -15.04 -7.53
N PHE A 36 1.50 -14.14 -6.54
CA PHE A 36 2.63 -13.47 -5.89
C PHE A 36 3.62 -14.47 -5.27
N LEU A 37 3.11 -15.48 -4.56
CA LEU A 37 3.96 -16.50 -3.94
C LEU A 37 4.66 -17.36 -5.01
N GLU A 38 4.01 -17.68 -6.11
CA GLU A 38 4.62 -18.43 -7.21
C GLU A 38 5.81 -17.67 -7.81
N ILE A 39 5.66 -16.35 -8.04
CA ILE A 39 6.76 -15.52 -8.55
C ILE A 39 7.91 -15.41 -7.53
N LEU A 40 7.63 -15.30 -6.24
CA LEU A 40 8.69 -15.31 -5.23
C LEU A 40 9.42 -16.66 -5.16
N HIS A 41 8.71 -17.76 -5.35
CA HIS A 41 9.30 -19.11 -5.33
C HIS A 41 10.13 -19.40 -6.58
N SER A 42 9.96 -18.68 -7.69
CA SER A 42 10.85 -18.81 -8.87
C SER A 42 12.30 -18.42 -8.53
N GLY A 43 12.48 -17.59 -7.50
CA GLY A 43 13.80 -17.13 -7.06
C GLY A 43 14.36 -15.96 -7.88
N ASP A 44 13.59 -15.44 -8.84
CA ASP A 44 14.02 -14.31 -9.68
C ASP A 44 13.93 -12.97 -8.92
N TYR A 45 13.10 -12.93 -7.87
CA TYR A 45 12.85 -11.72 -7.08
C TYR A 45 13.01 -11.99 -5.59
N HIS A 46 13.74 -11.10 -4.92
CA HIS A 46 14.07 -11.23 -3.49
C HIS A 46 13.43 -10.17 -2.60
N TYR A 47 12.74 -9.19 -3.19
CA TYR A 47 12.03 -8.13 -2.49
C TYR A 47 10.86 -7.63 -3.32
N TRP A 48 9.97 -6.91 -2.67
CA TRP A 48 8.79 -6.30 -3.26
C TRP A 48 8.48 -4.96 -2.60
N LEU A 49 7.65 -4.17 -3.25
CA LEU A 49 7.13 -2.93 -2.73
C LEU A 49 5.73 -3.17 -2.15
N GLU A 50 5.54 -2.97 -0.86
CA GLU A 50 4.22 -2.98 -0.24
C GLU A 50 3.61 -1.59 -0.38
N MET A 51 2.33 -1.51 -0.77
CA MET A 51 1.56 -0.27 -0.87
C MET A 51 0.31 -0.34 -0.03
N ASP A 52 -0.04 0.80 0.60
CA ASP A 52 -1.28 0.92 1.37
C ASP A 52 -1.63 2.41 1.56
N THR A 53 -2.87 2.69 1.98
CA THR A 53 -3.32 4.05 2.24
C THR A 53 -3.56 4.29 3.72
N VAL A 54 -3.06 5.40 4.24
CA VAL A 54 -3.34 5.87 5.60
C VAL A 54 -4.35 6.99 5.54
N ILE A 55 -5.58 6.70 5.97
CA ILE A 55 -6.66 7.68 6.03
C ILE A 55 -6.53 8.48 7.32
N GLY A 56 -6.41 9.79 7.20
CA GLY A 56 -6.52 10.71 8.33
C GLY A 56 -7.99 10.95 8.69
N ARG A 57 -8.53 12.08 8.25
CA ARG A 57 -9.95 12.41 8.32
C ARG A 57 -10.69 11.81 7.11
N ILE A 58 -11.91 11.31 7.34
CA ILE A 58 -12.77 10.81 6.26
C ILE A 58 -13.11 11.97 5.31
N GLY A 59 -12.89 11.76 4.00
CA GLY A 59 -13.15 12.75 2.96
C GLY A 59 -12.07 13.83 2.79
N GLY A 60 -10.98 13.77 3.56
CA GLY A 60 -9.80 14.63 3.41
C GLY A 60 -8.67 13.94 2.66
N LYS A 61 -7.50 14.59 2.65
CA LYS A 61 -6.27 14.05 2.10
C LYS A 61 -5.88 12.73 2.77
N VAL A 62 -5.20 11.86 2.02
CA VAL A 62 -4.71 10.57 2.49
C VAL A 62 -3.22 10.40 2.16
N LEU A 63 -2.52 9.59 2.94
CA LEU A 63 -1.15 9.20 2.58
C LEU A 63 -1.20 7.88 1.81
N LEU A 64 -0.61 7.85 0.62
CA LEU A 64 -0.22 6.62 -0.06
C LEU A 64 1.17 6.27 0.44
N THR A 65 1.28 5.16 1.15
CA THR A 65 2.51 4.71 1.79
C THR A 65 3.12 3.56 1.02
N PHE A 66 4.43 3.53 1.00
CA PHE A 66 5.24 2.51 0.35
C PHE A 66 6.25 1.96 1.34
N ASN A 67 6.45 0.65 1.33
CA ASN A 67 7.47 -0.03 2.13
C ASN A 67 8.26 -1.01 1.27
N VAL A 68 9.57 -0.84 1.23
CA VAL A 68 10.49 -1.76 0.54
C VAL A 68 10.79 -2.93 1.47
N SER A 69 10.36 -4.14 1.08
CA SER A 69 10.37 -5.32 1.95
C SER A 69 11.75 -5.77 2.42
N SER A 70 12.80 -5.51 1.63
CA SER A 70 14.18 -5.93 1.95
C SER A 70 14.84 -5.10 3.05
N CYS A 71 14.51 -3.81 3.18
CA CYS A 71 15.18 -2.88 4.10
C CYS A 71 14.22 -2.13 5.02
N ASN A 72 12.91 -2.37 4.91
CA ASN A 72 11.86 -1.62 5.60
C ASN A 72 11.93 -0.09 5.39
N PHE A 73 12.51 0.33 4.27
CA PHE A 73 12.48 1.74 3.89
C PHE A 73 11.04 2.13 3.55
N ILE A 74 10.55 3.17 4.23
CA ILE A 74 9.21 3.69 4.03
C ILE A 74 9.28 5.09 3.43
N PHE A 75 8.42 5.35 2.44
CA PHE A 75 8.16 6.68 1.92
C PHE A 75 6.66 6.84 1.65
N ALA A 76 6.21 8.06 1.47
CA ALA A 76 4.80 8.35 1.29
C ALA A 76 4.57 9.47 0.28
N GLN A 77 3.39 9.44 -0.34
CA GLN A 77 2.85 10.52 -1.16
C GLN A 77 1.55 11.04 -0.53
N LEU A 78 1.37 12.33 -0.54
CA LEU A 78 0.15 12.96 -0.05
C LEU A 78 -0.85 13.11 -1.20
N LEU A 79 -1.95 12.37 -1.15
CA LEU A 79 -3.02 12.38 -2.13
C LEU A 79 -4.14 13.30 -1.66
N ASP A 80 -4.77 14.03 -2.58
CA ASP A 80 -5.91 14.89 -2.27
C ASP A 80 -7.14 14.09 -1.83
N ASN A 81 -7.28 12.85 -2.30
CA ASN A 81 -8.35 11.94 -1.90
C ASN A 81 -7.96 10.49 -2.15
N LYS A 82 -8.76 9.56 -1.59
CA LYS A 82 -8.60 8.12 -1.76
C LYS A 82 -9.29 7.65 -3.05
N SER A 83 -8.71 7.95 -4.21
CA SER A 83 -9.22 7.51 -5.51
C SER A 83 -8.15 6.84 -6.36
N THR A 84 -8.57 5.98 -7.28
CA THR A 84 -7.68 5.31 -8.24
C THR A 84 -6.90 6.33 -9.08
N ALA A 85 -7.56 7.40 -9.54
CA ALA A 85 -6.92 8.44 -10.34
C ALA A 85 -5.74 9.10 -9.59
N GLN A 86 -5.90 9.38 -8.29
CA GLN A 86 -4.83 9.97 -7.47
C GLN A 86 -3.67 8.98 -7.26
N VAL A 87 -3.96 7.71 -7.03
CA VAL A 87 -2.91 6.68 -6.90
C VAL A 87 -2.10 6.59 -8.19
N VAL A 88 -2.76 6.48 -9.35
CA VAL A 88 -2.09 6.41 -10.66
C VAL A 88 -1.29 7.68 -10.94
N GLU A 89 -1.84 8.86 -10.69
CA GLU A 89 -1.16 10.15 -10.88
C GLU A 89 0.14 10.22 -10.08
N HIS A 90 0.08 9.89 -8.78
CA HIS A 90 1.26 9.96 -7.92
C HIS A 90 2.30 8.88 -8.24
N LEU A 91 1.88 7.66 -8.61
CA LEU A 91 2.80 6.65 -9.12
C LEU A 91 3.51 7.12 -10.39
N ASN A 92 2.78 7.72 -11.33
CA ASN A 92 3.37 8.25 -12.55
C ASN A 92 4.36 9.39 -12.27
N ARG A 93 4.10 10.24 -11.28
CA ARG A 93 5.07 11.25 -10.82
C ARG A 93 6.36 10.61 -10.32
N ILE A 94 6.25 9.56 -9.47
CA ILE A 94 7.42 8.82 -8.97
C ILE A 94 8.21 8.20 -10.15
N LYS A 95 7.50 7.56 -11.09
CA LYS A 95 8.11 6.94 -12.29
C LYS A 95 8.88 7.99 -13.10
N LEU A 96 8.25 9.15 -13.37
CA LEU A 96 8.89 10.25 -14.09
C LEU A 96 10.10 10.82 -13.36
N ASP A 97 10.04 10.97 -12.04
CA ASP A 97 11.16 11.49 -11.26
C ASP A 97 12.34 10.49 -11.21
N LEU A 98 12.06 9.21 -11.15
CA LEU A 98 13.08 8.18 -11.29
C LEU A 98 13.72 8.22 -12.68
N LEU A 99 12.90 8.32 -13.72
CA LEU A 99 13.40 8.36 -15.12
C LEU A 99 14.30 9.58 -15.38
N LYS A 100 13.97 10.76 -14.84
CA LYS A 100 14.86 11.94 -14.88
C LYS A 100 16.25 11.66 -14.29
N ASN A 101 16.32 10.76 -13.30
CA ASN A 101 17.54 10.32 -12.66
C ASN A 101 18.15 9.05 -13.31
N LYS A 102 17.67 8.65 -14.49
CA LYS A 102 18.11 7.45 -15.23
C LYS A 102 17.86 6.15 -14.46
N LEU A 103 16.81 6.12 -13.66
CA LEU A 103 16.36 4.94 -12.92
C LEU A 103 15.00 4.50 -13.47
N SER A 104 14.79 3.20 -13.64
CA SER A 104 13.50 2.62 -14.01
C SER A 104 12.75 2.18 -12.75
N PHE A 105 11.46 2.53 -12.67
CA PHE A 105 10.61 2.11 -11.57
C PHE A 105 10.45 0.58 -11.53
N SER A 106 10.20 -0.04 -12.68
CA SER A 106 10.05 -1.49 -12.79
C SER A 106 11.34 -2.26 -12.47
N SER A 107 12.52 -1.69 -12.76
CA SER A 107 13.78 -2.27 -12.36
C SER A 107 14.03 -2.20 -10.85
N LEU A 108 13.55 -1.13 -10.18
CA LEU A 108 13.66 -0.97 -8.74
C LEU A 108 12.55 -1.74 -7.99
N PHE A 109 11.35 -1.77 -8.54
CA PHE A 109 10.17 -2.34 -7.91
C PHE A 109 9.40 -3.24 -8.90
N PRO A 110 9.98 -4.37 -9.30
CA PRO A 110 9.38 -5.27 -10.28
C PRO A 110 8.08 -5.92 -9.77
N ILE A 111 7.93 -6.02 -8.44
CA ILE A 111 6.77 -6.61 -7.80
C ILE A 111 6.20 -5.64 -6.77
N MET A 112 4.89 -5.44 -6.80
CA MET A 112 4.13 -4.65 -5.84
C MET A 112 3.05 -5.51 -5.18
N LEU A 113 2.82 -5.28 -3.89
CA LEU A 113 1.80 -5.97 -3.10
C LEU A 113 0.91 -4.93 -2.39
N THR A 114 -0.40 -5.08 -2.53
CA THR A 114 -1.38 -4.17 -1.91
C THR A 114 -2.58 -4.92 -1.35
N ASP A 115 -3.48 -4.22 -0.68
CA ASP A 115 -4.78 -4.78 -0.30
C ASP A 115 -5.80 -4.71 -1.45
N ASN A 116 -7.04 -5.16 -1.18
CA ASN A 116 -8.12 -5.12 -2.16
C ASN A 116 -8.85 -3.77 -2.20
N GLY A 117 -8.19 -2.68 -1.86
CA GLY A 117 -8.76 -1.33 -1.89
C GLY A 117 -9.14 -0.89 -3.30
N GLY A 118 -10.30 -0.23 -3.45
CA GLY A 118 -10.76 0.27 -4.74
C GLY A 118 -9.83 1.29 -5.38
N GLU A 119 -8.98 1.95 -4.60
CA GLU A 119 -7.96 2.87 -5.09
C GLU A 119 -6.87 2.21 -5.92
N PHE A 120 -6.71 0.89 -5.82
CA PHE A 120 -5.75 0.10 -6.61
C PHE A 120 -6.41 -0.68 -7.76
N ALA A 121 -7.64 -0.32 -8.14
CA ALA A 121 -8.41 -1.07 -9.13
C ALA A 121 -7.91 -0.92 -10.59
N ASP A 122 -7.20 0.15 -10.92
CA ASP A 122 -6.63 0.35 -12.25
C ASP A 122 -5.24 -0.32 -12.35
N ILE A 123 -5.26 -1.65 -12.42
CA ILE A 123 -4.06 -2.49 -12.47
C ILE A 123 -3.18 -2.10 -13.65
N SER A 124 -3.77 -1.94 -14.83
CA SER A 124 -3.03 -1.68 -16.06
C SER A 124 -2.23 -0.37 -16.00
N SER A 125 -2.81 0.69 -15.47
CA SER A 125 -2.12 1.97 -15.31
C SER A 125 -1.05 1.92 -14.20
N ILE A 126 -1.27 1.13 -13.15
CA ILE A 126 -0.30 0.95 -12.07
C ILE A 126 0.91 0.16 -12.57
N GLU A 127 0.71 -0.92 -13.32
CA GLU A 127 1.77 -1.80 -13.83
C GLU A 127 2.55 -1.21 -14.98
N SER A 128 1.96 -0.28 -15.75
CA SER A 128 2.62 0.31 -16.91
C SER A 128 3.87 1.10 -16.48
N ASP A 129 4.98 0.87 -17.15
CA ASP A 129 6.23 1.64 -17.04
C ASP A 129 6.83 1.77 -18.44
N ASP A 130 7.66 2.81 -18.67
CA ASP A 130 8.17 3.15 -20.01
C ASP A 130 9.05 2.04 -20.63
N GLU A 131 9.76 1.27 -19.81
CA GLU A 131 10.71 0.26 -20.30
C GLU A 131 10.23 -1.18 -20.07
N ASN A 132 9.53 -1.44 -18.97
CA ASN A 132 9.09 -2.77 -18.58
C ASN A 132 7.76 -2.66 -17.82
N HIS A 133 7.14 -3.81 -17.56
CA HIS A 133 6.00 -3.90 -16.66
C HIS A 133 6.46 -4.30 -15.25
N CYS A 134 5.85 -3.71 -14.24
CA CYS A 134 5.90 -4.23 -12.89
C CYS A 134 4.63 -5.05 -12.63
N HIS A 135 4.67 -5.97 -11.68
CA HIS A 135 3.54 -6.84 -11.37
C HIS A 135 2.88 -6.42 -10.07
N LEU A 136 1.57 -6.16 -10.11
CA LEU A 136 0.77 -5.81 -8.95
C LEU A 136 0.01 -7.04 -8.44
N PHE A 137 0.10 -7.30 -7.15
CA PHE A 137 -0.62 -8.38 -6.48
C PHE A 137 -1.47 -7.87 -5.33
N PHE A 138 -2.54 -8.60 -5.04
CA PHE A 138 -3.47 -8.28 -3.97
C PHE A 138 -3.41 -9.31 -2.85
N CYS A 139 -3.32 -8.82 -1.62
CA CYS A 139 -3.50 -9.67 -0.45
C CYS A 139 -4.92 -10.26 -0.40
N GLU A 140 -5.05 -11.39 0.24
CA GLU A 140 -6.36 -11.95 0.55
C GLU A 140 -7.13 -11.07 1.54
N PRO A 141 -8.46 -11.02 1.43
CA PRO A 141 -9.28 -10.28 2.39
C PRO A 141 -9.06 -10.77 3.83
N ASN A 142 -8.95 -9.82 4.76
CA ASN A 142 -8.77 -10.11 6.19
C ASN A 142 -7.47 -10.89 6.55
N ARG A 143 -6.43 -10.77 5.75
CA ARG A 143 -5.11 -11.37 5.98
C ARG A 143 -4.05 -10.29 6.20
N PRO A 144 -4.06 -9.60 7.37
CA PRO A 144 -3.06 -8.57 7.69
C PRO A 144 -1.63 -9.13 7.78
N ASP A 145 -1.49 -10.43 8.06
CA ASP A 145 -0.21 -11.12 8.08
C ASP A 145 0.54 -11.05 6.76
N GLN A 146 -0.16 -10.95 5.64
CA GLN A 146 0.43 -10.86 4.30
C GLN A 146 1.12 -9.51 4.01
N LYS A 147 0.78 -8.46 4.79
CA LYS A 147 1.39 -7.11 4.73
C LYS A 147 1.90 -6.63 6.10
N ALA A 148 2.40 -7.53 6.92
CA ALA A 148 2.75 -7.21 8.31
C ALA A 148 3.79 -6.09 8.46
N ARG A 149 4.67 -5.87 7.47
CA ARG A 149 5.69 -4.82 7.51
C ARG A 149 5.09 -3.43 7.40
N ILE A 150 4.29 -3.20 6.35
CA ILE A 150 3.67 -1.88 6.14
C ILE A 150 2.65 -1.58 7.26
N GLU A 151 1.92 -2.59 7.76
CA GLU A 151 1.03 -2.40 8.90
C GLU A 151 1.77 -2.00 10.18
N LYS A 152 2.96 -2.57 10.43
CA LYS A 152 3.82 -2.14 11.52
C LYS A 152 4.28 -0.70 11.35
N ASN A 153 4.64 -0.30 10.13
CA ASN A 153 5.03 1.08 9.82
C ASN A 153 3.85 2.05 9.98
N HIS A 154 2.62 1.62 9.63
CA HIS A 154 1.42 2.41 9.91
C HIS A 154 1.22 2.65 11.41
N THR A 155 1.62 1.75 12.26
CA THR A 155 1.59 1.98 13.70
C THR A 155 2.50 3.15 14.11
N LEU A 156 3.70 3.24 13.52
CA LEU A 156 4.60 4.38 13.73
C LEU A 156 4.01 5.68 13.19
N ILE A 157 3.44 5.66 11.99
CA ILE A 157 2.74 6.83 11.42
C ILE A 157 1.60 7.26 12.37
N ARG A 158 0.87 6.33 12.97
CA ARG A 158 -0.23 6.60 13.89
C ARG A 158 0.20 7.12 15.25
N ASP A 159 1.45 6.92 15.64
CA ASP A 159 2.02 7.55 16.84
C ASP A 159 2.16 9.09 16.65
N TYR A 160 2.43 9.56 15.42
CA TYR A 160 2.50 10.97 15.05
C TYR A 160 1.16 11.54 14.57
N PHE A 161 0.41 10.76 13.83
CA PHE A 161 -0.88 11.12 13.22
C PHE A 161 -1.98 10.15 13.68
N PRO A 162 -2.56 10.32 14.85
CA PRO A 162 -3.66 9.50 15.34
C PRO A 162 -4.82 9.43 14.35
N LYS A 163 -5.66 8.40 14.44
CA LYS A 163 -6.87 8.28 13.60
C LYS A 163 -7.75 9.51 13.76
N GLY A 164 -8.17 10.10 12.64
CA GLY A 164 -8.97 11.32 12.62
C GLY A 164 -8.16 12.61 12.46
N THR A 165 -6.83 12.54 12.52
CA THR A 165 -5.97 13.69 12.19
C THR A 165 -6.16 14.08 10.74
N SER A 166 -6.44 15.37 10.45
CA SER A 166 -6.51 15.86 9.08
C SER A 166 -5.10 15.97 8.48
N PHE A 167 -4.98 15.57 7.22
CA PHE A 167 -3.78 15.84 6.40
C PHE A 167 -3.95 17.06 5.48
N ASP A 168 -5.08 17.77 5.57
CA ASP A 168 -5.44 18.82 4.61
C ASP A 168 -4.49 20.03 4.67
N GLU A 169 -3.85 20.27 5.83
CA GLU A 169 -2.90 21.35 6.06
C GLU A 169 -1.49 21.06 5.56
N TYR A 170 -1.21 19.79 5.20
CA TYR A 170 0.10 19.38 4.73
C TYR A 170 0.22 19.50 3.20
N THR A 171 1.45 19.68 2.76
CA THR A 171 1.83 19.71 1.34
C THR A 171 2.87 18.63 1.08
N GLN A 172 2.92 18.16 -0.17
CA GLN A 172 3.99 17.30 -0.64
C GLN A 172 5.19 18.18 -1.00
N GLU A 173 6.30 18.06 -0.29
CA GLU A 173 7.58 18.71 -0.60
C GLU A 173 8.57 17.72 -1.21
#